data_06e558ad40c94ba671f338d14bdea972
#
_entry.id   06e558ad40c94ba671f338d14bdea972
#
_cell.length_a   1.000
_cell.length_b   1.000
_cell.length_c   1.000
_cell.angle_alpha   90.00
_cell.angle_beta   90.00
_cell.angle_gamma   90.00
#
_symmetry.space_group_name_H-M   'P 1'
#
loop_
_entity.id
_entity.type
_entity.pdbx_description
1 polymer ?
#
loop_
_entity_poly.entity_id
_entity_poly.type
_entity_poly.pdbx_seq_one_letter_code
_entity_poly.pdbx_strand_id
1 'polypeptide(L)'
;MIKNDLKKQLEIFEKEKKYLERQRLDERTTFDLEMMETTGSCSGIENYSRYLSGRQPGEPPPTLYEYIPEDSLLFIDESHQTCGQIAGMYKGDFSRKSTLAQYGFRLPSCVDNRPLKREEWDAMRPQTIFVSATPGDYELEKTGGTFVEQVIRPTGLIDPPIEIRPTKHQIDNLIDECKKTIDCLLYTSDAADDGYR
;
A
#
# COMPACT_ATOMS: atom_id res chain seq x y z
N MET A 1 24.38 13.37 -1.52
CA MET A 1 23.96 12.45 -0.44
C MET A 1 23.90 11.02 -0.97
N ILE A 2 23.12 10.70 -1.98
CA ILE A 2 22.99 9.33 -2.56
C ILE A 2 24.34 8.74 -2.94
N LYS A 3 25.19 9.48 -3.69
CA LYS A 3 26.54 9.03 -4.10
C LYS A 3 27.43 8.65 -2.91
N ASN A 4 27.30 9.35 -1.78
CA ASN A 4 28.11 9.05 -0.58
C ASN A 4 27.61 7.75 0.11
N ASP A 5 26.31 7.52 0.17
CA ASP A 5 25.75 6.32 0.77
C ASP A 5 25.97 5.10 -0.13
N LEU A 6 25.93 5.29 -1.47
CA LEU A 6 26.36 4.26 -2.42
C LEU A 6 27.82 3.84 -2.14
N LYS A 7 28.73 4.81 -2.08
CA LYS A 7 30.16 4.50 -1.81
C LYS A 7 30.35 3.69 -0.54
N LYS A 8 29.72 4.10 0.56
CA LYS A 8 29.78 3.36 1.83
C LYS A 8 29.28 1.93 1.71
N GLN A 9 28.15 1.74 1.00
CA GLN A 9 27.57 0.40 0.85
C GLN A 9 28.42 -0.49 -0.05
N LEU A 10 29.02 0.06 -1.09
CA LEU A 10 29.95 -0.68 -1.95
C LEU A 10 31.21 -1.13 -1.17
N GLU A 11 31.74 -0.29 -0.28
CA GLU A 11 32.85 -0.66 0.61
C GLU A 11 32.46 -1.78 1.59
N ILE A 12 31.23 -1.80 2.09
CA ILE A 12 30.71 -2.87 2.95
C ILE A 12 30.64 -4.18 2.16
N PHE A 13 30.05 -4.19 0.98
CA PHE A 13 29.95 -5.37 0.13
C PHE A 13 31.32 -5.91 -0.29
N GLU A 14 32.30 -5.03 -0.54
CA GLU A 14 33.66 -5.42 -0.84
C GLU A 14 34.30 -6.17 0.34
N LYS A 15 34.17 -5.64 1.58
CA LYS A 15 34.65 -6.28 2.80
C LYS A 15 33.99 -7.64 3.06
N GLU A 16 32.72 -7.75 2.74
CA GLU A 16 31.94 -8.98 2.88
C GLU A 16 32.14 -9.97 1.71
N LYS A 17 32.94 -9.60 0.70
CA LYS A 17 33.18 -10.38 -0.53
C LYS A 17 31.91 -10.67 -1.33
N LYS A 18 30.94 -9.77 -1.25
CA LYS A 18 29.67 -9.80 -2.01
C LYS A 18 29.83 -9.04 -3.33
N TYR A 19 30.62 -9.59 -4.24
CA TYR A 19 31.00 -8.89 -5.48
C TYR A 19 29.85 -8.72 -6.46
N LEU A 20 28.92 -9.68 -6.52
CA LEU A 20 27.74 -9.61 -7.37
C LEU A 20 26.75 -8.54 -6.89
N GLU A 21 26.51 -8.50 -5.59
CA GLU A 21 25.65 -7.50 -4.95
C GLU A 21 26.23 -6.10 -5.11
N ARG A 22 27.54 -5.98 -4.95
CA ARG A 22 28.29 -4.74 -5.16
C ARG A 22 28.11 -4.22 -6.59
N GLN A 23 28.39 -5.07 -7.59
CA GLN A 23 28.25 -4.68 -9.00
C GLN A 23 26.83 -4.27 -9.33
N ARG A 24 25.84 -5.06 -8.94
CA ARG A 24 24.43 -4.80 -9.18
C ARG A 24 23.99 -3.47 -8.58
N LEU A 25 24.38 -3.18 -7.34
CA LEU A 25 24.03 -1.94 -6.67
C LEU A 25 24.67 -0.73 -7.34
N ASP A 26 25.94 -0.85 -7.73
CA ASP A 26 26.69 0.22 -8.38
C ASP A 26 26.06 0.58 -9.74
N GLU A 27 25.90 -0.40 -10.62
CA GLU A 27 25.29 -0.23 -11.93
C GLU A 27 23.88 0.36 -11.84
N ARG A 28 23.02 -0.18 -10.97
CA ARG A 28 21.67 0.28 -10.83
C ARG A 28 21.60 1.70 -10.29
N THR A 29 22.33 2.01 -9.22
CA THR A 29 22.25 3.32 -8.58
C THR A 29 22.89 4.40 -9.45
N THR A 30 23.98 4.09 -10.16
CA THR A 30 24.61 5.01 -11.11
C THR A 30 23.66 5.35 -12.25
N PHE A 31 23.02 4.34 -12.84
CA PHE A 31 22.01 4.55 -13.88
C PHE A 31 20.82 5.41 -13.38
N ASP A 32 20.29 5.10 -12.19
CA ASP A 32 19.18 5.87 -11.61
C ASP A 32 19.58 7.36 -11.39
N LEU A 33 20.83 7.61 -10.96
CA LEU A 33 21.35 8.97 -10.79
C LEU A 33 21.49 9.72 -12.12
N GLU A 34 21.99 9.07 -13.16
CA GLU A 34 22.08 9.65 -14.51
C GLU A 34 20.69 9.99 -15.06
N MET A 35 19.73 9.12 -14.87
CA MET A 35 18.32 9.38 -15.25
C MET A 35 17.74 10.56 -14.48
N MET A 36 17.94 10.65 -13.17
CA MET A 36 17.48 11.79 -12.39
C MET A 36 18.15 13.11 -12.78
N GLU A 37 19.45 13.09 -13.12
CA GLU A 37 20.19 14.28 -13.58
C GLU A 37 19.73 14.73 -14.98
N THR A 38 19.36 13.81 -15.86
CA THR A 38 19.01 14.13 -17.26
C THR A 38 17.52 14.40 -17.47
N THR A 39 16.65 13.64 -16.82
CA THR A 39 15.19 13.69 -17.05
C THR A 39 14.40 14.19 -15.85
N GLY A 40 15.05 14.37 -14.71
CA GLY A 40 14.40 14.73 -13.44
C GLY A 40 13.71 13.56 -12.73
N SER A 41 13.76 12.34 -13.28
CA SER A 41 13.08 11.16 -12.70
C SER A 41 13.82 9.87 -13.04
N CYS A 42 13.49 8.78 -12.32
CA CYS A 42 13.92 7.42 -12.65
C CYS A 42 12.87 6.41 -12.23
N SER A 43 12.95 5.20 -12.79
CA SER A 43 12.08 4.10 -12.34
C SER A 43 12.40 3.69 -10.91
N GLY A 44 11.45 3.83 -9.99
CA GLY A 44 11.63 3.55 -8.57
C GLY A 44 12.24 4.73 -7.79
N ILE A 45 12.01 5.96 -8.26
CA ILE A 45 12.50 7.19 -7.60
C ILE A 45 12.08 7.27 -6.13
N GLU A 46 10.97 6.64 -5.77
CA GLU A 46 10.48 6.57 -4.40
C GLU A 46 11.48 5.89 -3.44
N ASN A 47 12.36 5.03 -3.94
CA ASN A 47 13.41 4.40 -3.12
C ASN A 47 14.49 5.40 -2.65
N TYR A 48 14.49 6.60 -3.23
CA TYR A 48 15.35 7.72 -2.86
C TYR A 48 14.61 8.81 -2.09
N SER A 49 13.35 8.56 -1.67
CA SER A 49 12.46 9.54 -1.03
C SER A 49 13.09 10.27 0.16
N ARG A 50 13.85 9.56 1.01
CA ARG A 50 14.57 10.16 2.14
C ARG A 50 15.47 11.32 1.71
N TYR A 51 16.21 11.16 0.62
CA TYR A 51 17.13 12.19 0.13
C TYR A 51 16.39 13.36 -0.55
N LEU A 52 15.29 13.04 -1.25
CA LEU A 52 14.48 14.03 -1.97
C LEU A 52 13.64 14.88 -1.01
N SER A 53 13.12 14.28 0.07
CA SER A 53 12.31 14.98 1.07
C SER A 53 13.11 15.58 2.22
N GLY A 54 14.41 15.31 2.32
CA GLY A 54 15.27 15.77 3.42
C GLY A 54 14.99 15.10 4.77
N ARG A 55 14.28 13.98 4.79
CA ARG A 55 13.96 13.22 6.00
C ARG A 55 15.19 12.53 6.59
N GLN A 56 15.13 12.32 7.90
CA GLN A 56 16.17 11.59 8.62
C GLN A 56 16.05 10.08 8.42
N PRO A 57 17.14 9.31 8.62
CA PRO A 57 17.06 7.85 8.60
C PRO A 57 16.01 7.31 9.57
N GLY A 58 15.15 6.40 9.08
CA GLY A 58 14.07 5.80 9.85
C GLY A 58 12.73 6.56 9.80
N GLU A 59 12.71 7.80 9.34
CA GLU A 59 11.47 8.56 9.15
C GLU A 59 10.71 8.08 7.90
N PRO A 60 9.37 7.99 7.94
CA PRO A 60 8.56 7.69 6.76
C PRO A 60 8.59 8.85 5.76
N PRO A 61 8.29 8.61 4.49
CA PRO A 61 8.08 9.68 3.51
C PRO A 61 6.85 10.51 3.91
N PRO A 62 6.71 11.74 3.38
CA PRO A 62 5.50 12.53 3.56
C PRO A 62 4.26 11.73 3.14
N THR A 63 3.21 11.80 3.95
CA THR A 63 1.93 11.11 3.70
C THR A 63 0.82 12.14 3.53
N LEU A 64 -0.35 11.71 3.04
CA LEU A 64 -1.52 12.57 2.88
C LEU A 64 -1.89 13.29 4.18
N TYR A 65 -1.68 12.66 5.34
CA TYR A 65 -1.98 13.26 6.65
C TYR A 65 -1.19 14.53 6.95
N GLU A 66 -0.05 14.74 6.32
CA GLU A 66 0.75 15.96 6.49
C GLU A 66 0.23 17.14 5.64
N TYR A 67 -0.67 16.86 4.69
CA TYR A 67 -1.20 17.86 3.75
C TYR A 67 -2.66 18.21 4.00
N ILE A 68 -3.39 17.43 4.79
CA ILE A 68 -4.78 17.74 5.13
C ILE A 68 -4.83 18.72 6.29
N PRO A 69 -5.85 19.61 6.35
CA PRO A 69 -6.05 20.53 7.46
C PRO A 69 -6.23 19.81 8.81
N GLU A 70 -5.80 20.45 9.90
CA GLU A 70 -5.89 19.87 11.24
C GLU A 70 -7.33 19.57 11.69
N ASP A 71 -8.30 20.36 11.20
CA ASP A 71 -9.74 20.23 11.48
C ASP A 71 -10.47 19.28 10.52
N SER A 72 -9.73 18.48 9.76
CA SER A 72 -10.30 17.50 8.84
C SER A 72 -11.03 16.38 9.58
N LEU A 73 -12.05 15.82 8.91
CA LEU A 73 -12.77 14.63 9.36
C LEU A 73 -12.41 13.45 8.46
N LEU A 74 -11.89 12.39 9.04
CA LEU A 74 -11.53 11.17 8.34
C LEU A 74 -12.65 10.12 8.45
N PHE A 75 -13.12 9.63 7.32
CA PHE A 75 -14.00 8.48 7.26
C PHE A 75 -13.21 7.26 6.82
N ILE A 76 -13.27 6.18 7.59
CA ILE A 76 -12.63 4.92 7.26
C ILE A 76 -13.70 3.91 6.94
N ASP A 77 -13.86 3.62 5.65
CA ASP A 77 -14.79 2.61 5.17
C ASP A 77 -14.20 1.21 5.33
N GLU A 78 -15.07 0.23 5.55
CA GLU A 78 -14.72 -1.16 5.87
C GLU A 78 -13.61 -1.23 6.94
N SER A 79 -13.80 -0.45 8.01
CA SER A 79 -12.76 -0.19 9.01
C SER A 79 -12.23 -1.46 9.66
N HIS A 80 -13.06 -2.49 9.83
CA HIS A 80 -12.66 -3.81 10.35
C HIS A 80 -11.56 -4.48 9.51
N GLN A 81 -11.49 -4.19 8.19
CA GLN A 81 -10.43 -4.66 7.32
C GLN A 81 -9.30 -3.64 7.19
N THR A 82 -9.65 -2.38 6.95
CA THR A 82 -8.70 -1.29 6.69
C THR A 82 -7.73 -1.09 7.85
N CYS A 83 -8.20 -1.07 9.09
CA CYS A 83 -7.35 -0.91 10.26
C CYS A 83 -6.37 -2.07 10.46
N GLY A 84 -6.79 -3.29 10.14
CA GLY A 84 -5.93 -4.47 10.14
C GLY A 84 -4.85 -4.42 9.06
N GLN A 85 -5.21 -3.99 7.87
CA GLN A 85 -4.28 -3.84 6.73
C GLN A 85 -3.21 -2.78 7.04
N ILE A 86 -3.58 -1.62 7.55
CA ILE A 86 -2.63 -0.56 7.97
C ILE A 86 -1.62 -1.10 8.97
N ALA A 87 -2.08 -1.87 9.96
CA ALA A 87 -1.19 -2.48 10.95
C ALA A 87 -0.19 -3.48 10.35
N GLY A 88 -0.59 -4.20 9.29
CA GLY A 88 0.24 -5.22 8.64
C GLY A 88 1.23 -4.68 7.61
N MET A 89 0.94 -3.54 6.98
CA MET A 89 1.69 -3.00 5.83
C MET A 89 3.18 -2.80 6.12
N TYR A 90 3.51 -2.22 7.27
CA TYR A 90 4.91 -1.90 7.61
C TYR A 90 5.81 -3.14 7.64
N LYS A 91 5.36 -4.20 8.30
CA LYS A 91 6.19 -5.41 8.48
C LYS A 91 6.50 -6.10 7.15
N GLY A 92 5.50 -6.21 6.27
CA GLY A 92 5.66 -6.79 4.95
C GLY A 92 6.60 -5.99 4.05
N ASP A 93 6.43 -4.67 4.02
CA ASP A 93 7.28 -3.76 3.23
C ASP A 93 8.72 -3.77 3.73
N PHE A 94 8.94 -3.69 5.05
CA PHE A 94 10.25 -3.75 5.67
C PHE A 94 10.99 -5.05 5.33
N SER A 95 10.34 -6.21 5.47
CA SER A 95 10.93 -7.50 5.14
C SER A 95 11.37 -7.57 3.67
N ARG A 96 10.50 -7.15 2.75
CA ARG A 96 10.79 -7.12 1.32
C ARG A 96 11.97 -6.21 1.00
N LYS A 97 11.96 -4.97 1.48
CA LYS A 97 13.00 -3.98 1.19
C LYS A 97 14.34 -4.30 1.82
N SER A 98 14.33 -4.86 3.03
CA SER A 98 15.55 -5.36 3.68
C SER A 98 16.22 -6.44 2.84
N THR A 99 15.45 -7.38 2.29
CA THR A 99 15.96 -8.40 1.38
C THR A 99 16.53 -7.78 0.10
N LEU A 100 15.84 -6.81 -0.51
CA LEU A 100 16.34 -6.13 -1.71
C LEU A 100 17.65 -5.39 -1.45
N ALA A 101 17.79 -4.74 -0.29
CA ALA A 101 19.03 -4.07 0.10
C ALA A 101 20.17 -5.07 0.37
N GLN A 102 19.88 -6.16 1.07
CA GLN A 102 20.85 -7.21 1.39
C GLN A 102 21.48 -7.84 0.14
N TYR A 103 20.70 -8.00 -0.92
CA TYR A 103 21.13 -8.58 -2.19
C TYR A 103 21.54 -7.55 -3.26
N GLY A 104 21.77 -6.30 -2.88
CA GLY A 104 22.29 -5.24 -3.75
C GLY A 104 21.31 -4.75 -4.83
N PHE A 105 20.00 -5.00 -4.70
CA PHE A 105 19.01 -4.48 -5.63
C PHE A 105 18.62 -3.03 -5.35
N ARG A 106 18.83 -2.56 -4.12
CA ARG A 106 18.52 -1.20 -3.67
C ARG A 106 19.52 -0.75 -2.60
N LEU A 107 19.69 0.57 -2.45
CA LEU A 107 20.39 1.14 -1.29
C LEU A 107 19.63 0.81 -0.01
N PRO A 108 20.33 0.65 1.14
CA PRO A 108 19.68 0.42 2.44
C PRO A 108 18.63 1.49 2.80
N SER A 109 18.82 2.72 2.33
CA SER A 109 17.86 3.81 2.52
C SER A 109 16.48 3.56 1.91
N CYS A 110 16.32 2.58 1.04
CA CYS A 110 15.01 2.23 0.47
C CYS A 110 14.00 1.79 1.54
N VAL A 111 14.46 1.31 2.70
CA VAL A 111 13.60 0.93 3.83
C VAL A 111 12.90 2.13 4.47
N ASP A 112 13.40 3.34 4.26
CA ASP A 112 12.81 4.58 4.78
C ASP A 112 11.61 5.04 3.93
N ASN A 113 11.52 4.62 2.66
CA ASN A 113 10.29 4.74 1.88
C ASN A 113 9.32 3.64 2.30
N ARG A 114 8.61 3.84 3.37
CA ARG A 114 7.78 2.83 4.05
C ARG A 114 6.39 3.37 4.38
N PRO A 115 5.38 2.49 4.51
CA PRO A 115 4.13 2.89 5.11
C PRO A 115 4.33 3.31 6.57
N LEU A 116 3.38 4.08 7.06
CA LEU A 116 3.32 4.42 8.48
C LEU A 116 3.21 3.13 9.32
N LYS A 117 3.84 3.15 10.49
CA LYS A 117 3.51 2.19 11.53
C LYS A 117 2.14 2.53 12.12
N ARG A 118 1.50 1.55 12.74
CA ARG A 118 0.18 1.77 13.34
C ARG A 118 0.15 2.93 14.33
N GLU A 119 1.17 3.00 15.19
CA GLU A 119 1.29 4.04 16.21
C GLU A 119 1.49 5.42 15.59
N GLU A 120 2.25 5.51 14.50
CA GLU A 120 2.45 6.75 13.74
C GLU A 120 1.13 7.19 13.09
N TRP A 121 0.42 6.26 12.47
CA TRP A 121 -0.89 6.52 11.87
C TRP A 121 -1.92 6.96 12.92
N ASP A 122 -1.98 6.28 14.07
CA ASP A 122 -2.87 6.65 15.18
C ASP A 122 -2.60 8.08 15.70
N ALA A 123 -1.32 8.49 15.71
CA ALA A 123 -0.93 9.83 16.16
C ALA A 123 -1.22 10.93 15.13
N MET A 124 -1.19 10.61 13.84
CA MET A 124 -1.33 11.58 12.75
C MET A 124 -2.77 11.75 12.26
N ARG A 125 -3.62 10.75 12.42
CA ARG A 125 -5.00 10.81 11.91
C ARG A 125 -5.81 11.87 12.66
N PRO A 126 -6.63 12.65 11.94
CA PRO A 126 -7.54 13.61 12.56
C PRO A 126 -8.73 12.91 13.23
N GLN A 127 -9.72 13.67 13.64
CA GLN A 127 -10.99 13.13 14.13
C GLN A 127 -11.53 12.10 13.13
N THR A 128 -11.87 10.90 13.60
CA THR A 128 -12.12 9.77 12.72
C THR A 128 -13.48 9.14 13.00
N ILE A 129 -14.21 8.83 11.92
CA ILE A 129 -15.42 8.02 11.93
C ILE A 129 -15.10 6.67 11.27
N PHE A 130 -15.31 5.59 12.00
CA PHE A 130 -15.18 4.23 11.50
C PHE A 130 -16.52 3.77 10.94
N VAL A 131 -16.53 3.28 9.72
CA VAL A 131 -17.72 2.74 9.04
C VAL A 131 -17.49 1.26 8.78
N SER A 132 -18.39 0.41 9.24
CA SER A 132 -18.30 -1.04 9.06
C SER A 132 -19.64 -1.70 9.29
N ALA A 133 -19.94 -2.75 8.52
CA ALA A 133 -21.08 -3.63 8.82
C ALA A 133 -20.79 -4.55 10.03
N THR A 134 -19.51 -4.83 10.29
CA THR A 134 -19.03 -5.74 11.34
C THR A 134 -17.83 -5.11 12.05
N PRO A 135 -18.04 -4.12 12.95
CA PRO A 135 -16.95 -3.46 13.66
C PRO A 135 -16.03 -4.48 14.36
N GLY A 136 -14.73 -4.27 14.27
CA GLY A 136 -13.72 -5.11 14.89
C GLY A 136 -13.32 -4.62 16.29
N ASP A 137 -12.49 -5.40 16.98
CA ASP A 137 -12.04 -5.10 18.34
C ASP A 137 -11.34 -3.75 18.45
N TYR A 138 -10.58 -3.37 17.43
CA TYR A 138 -9.86 -2.09 17.41
C TYR A 138 -10.79 -0.89 17.46
N GLU A 139 -11.83 -0.87 16.62
CA GLU A 139 -12.80 0.24 16.57
C GLU A 139 -13.57 0.31 17.88
N LEU A 140 -14.01 -0.84 18.38
CA LEU A 140 -14.74 -0.93 19.66
C LEU A 140 -13.88 -0.45 20.84
N GLU A 141 -12.60 -0.81 20.87
CA GLU A 141 -11.66 -0.31 21.88
C GLU A 141 -11.50 1.22 21.79
N LYS A 142 -11.31 1.77 20.60
CA LYS A 142 -11.11 3.22 20.38
C LYS A 142 -12.36 4.04 20.70
N THR A 143 -13.56 3.49 20.52
CA THR A 143 -14.83 4.17 20.79
C THR A 143 -15.38 3.88 22.19
N GLY A 144 -14.68 3.08 22.99
CA GLY A 144 -15.18 2.62 24.30
C GLY A 144 -16.44 1.76 24.19
N GLY A 145 -16.59 1.02 23.09
CA GLY A 145 -17.74 0.19 22.80
C GLY A 145 -18.98 0.95 22.30
N THR A 146 -18.86 2.25 22.08
CA THR A 146 -19.97 3.07 21.57
C THR A 146 -20.00 3.02 20.04
N PHE A 147 -21.16 2.72 19.48
CA PHE A 147 -21.40 2.78 18.03
C PHE A 147 -22.84 3.22 17.73
N VAL A 148 -23.04 3.69 16.50
CA VAL A 148 -24.37 4.10 16.00
C VAL A 148 -24.76 3.15 14.88
N GLU A 149 -25.93 2.56 15.00
CA GLU A 149 -26.48 1.67 13.97
C GLU A 149 -27.22 2.47 12.89
N GLN A 150 -26.91 2.17 11.64
CA GLN A 150 -27.64 2.66 10.48
C GLN A 150 -28.36 1.47 9.83
N VAL A 151 -29.57 1.18 10.29
CA VAL A 151 -30.35 0.01 9.89
C VAL A 151 -31.21 0.26 8.66
N ILE A 152 -31.53 1.52 8.36
CA ILE A 152 -32.43 1.88 7.28
C ILE A 152 -31.68 1.92 5.96
N ARG A 153 -32.14 1.14 4.98
CA ARG A 153 -31.68 1.11 3.60
C ARG A 153 -32.71 1.81 2.68
N PRO A 154 -32.62 3.12 2.50
CA PRO A 154 -33.69 3.90 1.82
C PRO A 154 -33.69 3.74 0.29
N THR A 155 -32.75 2.97 -0.27
CA THR A 155 -32.54 2.87 -1.71
C THR A 155 -33.68 2.17 -2.48
N GLY A 156 -34.53 1.40 -1.80
CA GLY A 156 -35.56 0.57 -2.46
C GLY A 156 -34.99 -0.54 -3.34
N LEU A 157 -33.66 -0.72 -3.38
CA LEU A 157 -33.01 -1.77 -4.14
C LEU A 157 -33.17 -3.10 -3.41
N ILE A 158 -33.64 -4.09 -4.13
CA ILE A 158 -33.73 -5.48 -3.64
C ILE A 158 -32.35 -6.12 -3.76
N ASP A 159 -31.96 -6.90 -2.77
CA ASP A 159 -30.72 -7.67 -2.85
C ASP A 159 -30.77 -8.63 -4.06
N PRO A 160 -29.63 -8.82 -4.76
CA PRO A 160 -29.59 -9.71 -5.91
C PRO A 160 -29.95 -11.14 -5.50
N PRO A 161 -30.63 -11.90 -6.38
CA PRO A 161 -30.95 -13.30 -6.11
C PRO A 161 -29.66 -14.10 -5.96
N ILE A 162 -29.62 -14.95 -4.93
CA ILE A 162 -28.47 -15.81 -4.65
C ILE A 162 -28.80 -17.23 -5.05
N GLU A 163 -27.95 -17.84 -5.88
CA GLU A 163 -28.02 -19.26 -6.23
C GLU A 163 -26.83 -20.00 -5.61
N ILE A 164 -27.13 -21.02 -4.80
CA ILE A 164 -26.10 -21.88 -4.19
C ILE A 164 -25.89 -23.08 -5.08
N ARG A 165 -24.67 -23.26 -5.57
CA ARG A 165 -24.27 -24.37 -6.45
C ARG A 165 -23.24 -25.29 -5.76
N PRO A 166 -23.19 -26.59 -6.13
CA PRO A 166 -22.18 -27.51 -5.61
C PRO A 166 -20.75 -27.05 -5.94
N THR A 167 -19.82 -27.30 -5.03
CA THR A 167 -18.40 -26.99 -5.26
C THR A 167 -17.72 -27.87 -6.30
N LYS A 168 -18.32 -29.06 -6.62
CA LYS A 168 -17.81 -29.95 -7.66
C LYS A 168 -17.92 -29.26 -9.03
N HIS A 169 -16.81 -29.20 -9.76
CA HIS A 169 -16.70 -28.51 -11.07
C HIS A 169 -16.97 -26.99 -11.01
N GLN A 170 -16.73 -26.37 -9.88
CA GLN A 170 -16.98 -24.92 -9.68
C GLN A 170 -16.24 -24.05 -10.70
N ILE A 171 -15.01 -24.41 -11.09
CA ILE A 171 -14.21 -23.63 -12.06
C ILE A 171 -14.85 -23.70 -13.46
N ASP A 172 -15.22 -24.89 -13.92
CA ASP A 172 -15.87 -25.05 -15.23
C ASP A 172 -17.20 -24.29 -15.26
N ASN A 173 -18.00 -24.39 -14.20
CA ASN A 173 -19.25 -23.68 -14.05
C ASN A 173 -19.04 -22.13 -14.06
N LEU A 174 -18.03 -21.63 -13.32
CA LEU A 174 -17.69 -20.21 -13.33
C LEU A 174 -17.31 -19.71 -14.73
N ILE A 175 -16.48 -20.47 -15.45
CA ILE A 175 -16.06 -20.13 -16.81
C ILE A 175 -17.27 -20.06 -17.75
N ASP A 176 -18.20 -21.01 -17.64
CA ASP A 176 -19.42 -21.03 -18.45
C ASP A 176 -20.34 -19.84 -18.15
N GLU A 177 -20.50 -19.45 -16.88
CA GLU A 177 -21.27 -18.27 -16.51
C GLU A 177 -20.61 -16.97 -17.00
N CYS A 178 -19.28 -16.86 -16.89
CA CYS A 178 -18.55 -15.73 -17.46
C CYS A 178 -18.75 -15.60 -18.97
N LYS A 179 -18.68 -16.71 -19.71
CA LYS A 179 -18.95 -16.69 -21.16
C LYS A 179 -20.37 -16.20 -21.48
N LYS A 180 -21.38 -16.73 -20.79
CA LYS A 180 -22.77 -16.30 -20.97
C LYS A 180 -22.94 -14.80 -20.71
N THR A 181 -22.28 -14.28 -19.65
CA THR A 181 -22.34 -12.87 -19.30
C THR A 181 -21.68 -12.01 -20.36
N ILE A 182 -20.52 -12.41 -20.89
CA ILE A 182 -19.83 -11.74 -22.00
C ILE A 182 -20.69 -11.74 -23.25
N ASP A 183 -21.29 -12.88 -23.60
CA ASP A 183 -22.17 -13.02 -24.79
C ASP A 183 -23.41 -12.12 -24.69
N CYS A 184 -23.87 -11.82 -23.46
CA CYS A 184 -24.95 -10.87 -23.18
C CYS A 184 -24.50 -9.41 -23.13
N LEU A 185 -23.22 -9.10 -23.43
CA LEU A 185 -22.63 -7.76 -23.35
C LEU A 185 -22.70 -7.12 -21.94
N LEU A 186 -22.80 -7.95 -20.90
CA LEU A 186 -22.72 -7.51 -19.51
C LEU A 186 -21.26 -7.58 -19.03
N TYR A 187 -20.74 -6.46 -18.52
CA TYR A 187 -19.40 -6.40 -17.95
C TYR A 187 -19.46 -6.74 -16.47
N THR A 188 -18.59 -7.63 -16.01
CA THR A 188 -18.61 -8.17 -14.65
C THR A 188 -17.47 -7.64 -13.76
N SER A 189 -16.49 -6.91 -14.32
CA SER A 189 -15.25 -6.63 -13.62
C SER A 189 -15.00 -5.17 -13.24
N ASP A 190 -15.82 -4.23 -13.71
CA ASP A 190 -15.64 -2.82 -13.35
C ASP A 190 -16.97 -2.06 -13.35
N ALA A 191 -17.67 -2.14 -12.22
CA ALA A 191 -18.90 -1.38 -11.99
C ALA A 191 -18.64 0.14 -11.83
N ALA A 192 -17.41 0.57 -11.66
CA ALA A 192 -17.05 1.98 -11.51
C ALA A 192 -17.02 2.74 -12.85
N ASP A 193 -16.84 2.03 -13.97
CA ASP A 193 -16.74 2.63 -15.31
C ASP A 193 -18.10 2.78 -16.02
N ASP A 194 -19.18 2.17 -15.51
CA ASP A 194 -20.53 2.25 -16.10
C ASP A 194 -21.26 3.59 -15.84
N GLY A 195 -20.66 4.50 -15.10
CA GLY A 195 -21.23 5.82 -14.78
C GLY A 195 -21.19 6.87 -15.90
N TYR A 196 -20.61 6.56 -17.08
CA TYR A 196 -20.37 7.51 -18.18
C TYR A 196 -20.91 7.08 -19.55
N ARG A 197 -22.01 6.36 -19.59
CA ARG A 197 -22.74 6.11 -20.84
C ARG A 197 -24.18 6.57 -20.77
#